data_ae135ed74ae270bdd744999e2e1f7caa
#
_entry.id   ae135ed74ae270bdd744999e2e1f7caa
#
_cell.length_a   1.000
_cell.length_b   1.000
_cell.length_c   1.000
_cell.angle_alpha   90.00
_cell.angle_beta   90.00
_cell.angle_gamma   90.00
#
_symmetry.space_group_name_H-M   'P 1'
#
loop_
_entity.id
_entity.type
_entity.pdbx_description
1 polymer ?
#
loop_
_entity_poly.entity_id
_entity_poly.type
_entity_poly.pdbx_seq_one_letter_code
_entity_poly.pdbx_strand_id
1 'polypeptide(L)'
;MAIAMSGEYLRDWRYPPPTTAWFQRVKGKVAYALGAALFNVFSLPRQSGFRQSFAYAGEAVDRGWNILIFPEGAETKDGEIQPFKAGIGLLTSELDIPVVPIMLRGLFELKQRHQYFVRPATVSVSFGDPINLSREQTPAEITRHLELTLKSL
;
A
#
# COMPACT_ATOMS: atom_id res chain seq x y z
N MET A 1 -9.62 8.45 -5.51
CA MET A 1 -8.82 7.30 -5.03
C MET A 1 -7.87 7.80 -3.94
N ALA A 2 -7.71 7.07 -2.85
CA ALA A 2 -6.71 7.34 -1.82
C ALA A 2 -5.73 6.17 -1.76
N ILE A 3 -4.43 6.47 -1.59
CA ILE A 3 -3.37 5.45 -1.60
C ILE A 3 -2.73 5.37 -0.22
N ALA A 4 -2.80 4.19 0.40
CA ALA A 4 -2.10 3.91 1.64
C ALA A 4 -0.63 3.63 1.37
N MET A 5 0.26 4.39 1.97
CA MET A 5 1.70 4.25 1.85
C MET A 5 2.34 4.01 3.22
N SER A 6 3.47 3.29 3.26
CA SER A 6 4.23 3.10 4.50
C SER A 6 4.55 4.44 5.15
N GLY A 7 4.20 4.56 6.44
CA GLY A 7 4.42 5.78 7.23
C GLY A 7 5.88 6.19 7.32
N GLU A 8 6.81 5.24 7.20
CA GLU A 8 8.25 5.52 7.24
C GLU A 8 8.70 6.34 6.04
N TYR A 9 8.31 5.95 4.80
CA TYR A 9 8.67 6.70 3.59
C TYR A 9 8.09 8.12 3.61
N LEU A 10 6.81 8.26 3.99
CA LEU A 10 6.17 9.58 4.06
C LEU A 10 6.80 10.45 5.13
N ARG A 11 7.19 9.88 6.28
CA ARG A 11 7.89 10.59 7.34
C ARG A 11 9.25 11.10 6.86
N ASP A 12 10.04 10.23 6.21
CA ASP A 12 11.39 10.57 5.75
C ASP A 12 11.36 11.64 4.65
N TRP A 13 10.33 11.67 3.81
CA TRP A 13 10.11 12.73 2.83
C TRP A 13 9.68 14.04 3.49
N ARG A 14 8.81 13.97 4.49
CA ARG A 14 8.30 15.16 5.19
C ARG A 14 9.30 15.72 6.19
N TYR A 15 10.01 14.85 6.90
CA TYR A 15 10.97 15.17 7.97
C TYR A 15 12.29 14.43 7.73
N PRO A 16 13.07 14.82 6.71
CA PRO A 16 14.34 14.17 6.43
C PRO A 16 15.33 14.32 7.60
N PRO A 17 16.20 13.30 7.85
CA PRO A 17 17.21 13.35 8.90
C PRO A 17 18.07 14.61 8.83
N PRO A 18 18.57 15.12 9.98
CA PRO A 18 19.39 16.35 10.02
C PRO A 18 20.69 16.23 9.23
N THR A 19 21.21 15.02 9.02
CA THR A 19 22.40 14.72 8.22
C THR A 19 22.18 14.83 6.70
N THR A 20 20.93 14.96 6.24
CA THR A 20 20.59 15.04 4.83
C THR A 20 20.94 16.42 4.27
N ALA A 21 21.58 16.48 3.09
CA ALA A 21 21.92 17.73 2.42
C ALA A 21 20.66 18.58 2.15
N TRP A 22 20.77 19.90 2.24
CA TRP A 22 19.65 20.83 2.18
C TRP A 22 18.80 20.67 0.90
N PHE A 23 19.42 20.44 -0.27
CA PHE A 23 18.72 20.24 -1.54
C PHE A 23 17.91 18.93 -1.56
N GLN A 24 18.39 17.88 -0.90
CA GLN A 24 17.65 16.62 -0.75
C GLN A 24 16.46 16.80 0.18
N ARG A 25 16.56 17.64 1.22
CA ARG A 25 15.44 18.00 2.10
C ARG A 25 14.34 18.75 1.33
N VAL A 26 14.72 19.71 0.49
CA VAL A 26 13.76 20.44 -0.35
C VAL A 26 13.09 19.49 -1.34
N LYS A 27 13.88 18.64 -2.03
CA LYS A 27 13.36 17.62 -2.97
C LYS A 27 12.40 16.66 -2.29
N GLY A 28 12.70 16.19 -1.08
CA GLY A 28 11.82 15.31 -0.30
C GLY A 28 10.49 15.98 0.06
N LYS A 29 10.52 17.23 0.53
CA LYS A 29 9.29 18.00 0.85
C LYS A 29 8.43 18.26 -0.39
N VAL A 30 9.04 18.59 -1.50
CA VAL A 30 8.33 18.78 -2.79
C VAL A 30 7.74 17.47 -3.26
N ALA A 31 8.49 16.37 -3.22
CA ALA A 31 7.99 15.05 -3.58
C ALA A 31 6.81 14.61 -2.69
N TYR A 32 6.90 14.87 -1.37
CA TYR A 32 5.79 14.62 -0.45
C TYR A 32 4.55 15.45 -0.82
N ALA A 33 4.72 16.75 -1.03
CA ALA A 33 3.61 17.64 -1.36
C ALA A 33 2.94 17.27 -2.69
N LEU A 34 3.73 16.94 -3.71
CA LEU A 34 3.22 16.47 -5.00
C LEU A 34 2.55 15.11 -4.88
N GLY A 35 3.15 14.16 -4.18
CA GLY A 35 2.57 12.85 -3.93
C GLY A 35 1.23 12.95 -3.20
N ALA A 36 1.17 13.74 -2.13
CA ALA A 36 -0.06 13.95 -1.37
C ALA A 36 -1.14 14.67 -2.21
N ALA A 37 -0.77 15.68 -2.99
CA ALA A 37 -1.72 16.46 -3.79
C ALA A 37 -2.25 15.70 -5.02
N LEU A 38 -1.38 14.95 -5.71
CA LEU A 38 -1.75 14.26 -6.96
C LEU A 38 -2.38 12.89 -6.72
N PHE A 39 -1.91 12.16 -5.70
CA PHE A 39 -2.30 10.78 -5.45
C PHE A 39 -3.08 10.58 -4.17
N ASN A 40 -3.33 11.66 -3.41
CA ASN A 40 -4.06 11.58 -2.13
C ASN A 40 -3.49 10.49 -1.21
N VAL A 41 -2.17 10.52 -1.01
CA VAL A 41 -1.44 9.52 -0.24
C VAL A 41 -1.61 9.76 1.24
N PHE A 42 -1.96 8.72 2.00
CA PHE A 42 -2.00 8.77 3.45
C PHE A 42 -1.08 7.73 4.08
N SER A 43 -0.65 8.01 5.30
CA SER A 43 0.27 7.16 6.05
C SER A 43 -0.47 5.99 6.70
N LEU A 44 -0.03 4.76 6.42
CA LEU A 44 -0.42 3.57 7.18
C LEU A 44 0.79 3.11 8.01
N PRO A 45 0.80 3.33 9.33
CA PRO A 45 1.92 2.97 10.18
C PRO A 45 2.02 1.45 10.32
N ARG A 46 3.26 0.94 10.52
CA ARG A 46 3.51 -0.51 10.64
C ARG A 46 3.31 -1.07 12.04
N GLN A 47 3.46 -0.26 13.08
CA GLN A 47 3.51 -0.74 14.47
C GLN A 47 2.55 -0.02 15.42
N SER A 48 2.31 1.27 15.26
CA SER A 48 1.45 2.06 16.15
C SER A 48 0.87 3.28 15.44
N GLY A 49 -0.20 3.86 15.98
CA GLY A 49 -0.82 5.05 15.39
C GLY A 49 -1.88 4.74 14.31
N PHE A 50 -2.41 3.52 14.27
CA PHE A 50 -3.43 3.09 13.30
C PHE A 50 -4.70 3.93 13.37
N ARG A 51 -5.07 4.42 14.56
CA ARG A 51 -6.33 5.15 14.78
C ARG A 51 -6.53 6.33 13.83
N GLN A 52 -5.48 7.14 13.63
CA GLN A 52 -5.53 8.30 12.74
C GLN A 52 -5.64 7.88 11.27
N SER A 53 -4.91 6.85 10.88
CA SER A 53 -4.94 6.31 9.51
C SER A 53 -6.29 5.66 9.19
N PHE A 54 -6.88 4.98 10.15
CA PHE A 54 -8.20 4.36 10.00
C PHE A 54 -9.31 5.41 9.93
N ALA A 55 -9.23 6.47 10.74
CA ALA A 55 -10.16 7.59 10.66
C ALA A 55 -10.09 8.26 9.28
N TYR A 56 -8.90 8.47 8.74
CA TYR A 56 -8.73 9.01 7.39
C TYR A 56 -9.26 8.08 6.31
N ALA A 57 -9.02 6.76 6.44
CA ALA A 57 -9.54 5.76 5.51
C ALA A 57 -11.08 5.74 5.53
N GLY A 58 -11.69 5.77 6.73
CA GLY A 58 -13.15 5.88 6.88
C GLY A 58 -13.70 7.12 6.20
N GLU A 59 -13.10 8.30 6.46
CA GLU A 59 -13.51 9.55 5.82
C GLU A 59 -13.40 9.51 4.29
N ALA A 60 -12.36 8.84 3.75
CA ALA A 60 -12.18 8.66 2.32
C ALA A 60 -13.28 7.77 1.72
N VAL A 61 -13.64 6.68 2.41
CA VAL A 61 -14.74 5.78 2.02
C VAL A 61 -16.08 6.50 2.05
N ASP A 62 -16.36 7.27 3.10
CA ASP A 62 -17.60 8.07 3.25
C ASP A 62 -17.78 9.09 2.13
N ARG A 63 -16.66 9.55 1.55
CA ARG A 63 -16.63 10.41 0.36
C ARG A 63 -16.73 9.66 -0.97
N GLY A 64 -16.93 8.34 -0.94
CA GLY A 64 -17.00 7.48 -2.12
C GLY A 64 -15.66 7.24 -2.82
N TRP A 65 -14.53 7.35 -2.10
CA TRP A 65 -13.22 7.12 -2.67
C TRP A 65 -12.79 5.66 -2.49
N ASN A 66 -12.21 5.09 -3.53
CA ASN A 66 -11.53 3.80 -3.41
C ASN A 66 -10.20 3.97 -2.69
N ILE A 67 -9.84 2.98 -1.86
CA ILE A 67 -8.56 2.92 -1.16
C ILE A 67 -7.69 1.85 -1.82
N LEU A 68 -6.48 2.21 -2.22
CA LEU A 68 -5.47 1.27 -2.71
C LEU A 68 -4.46 0.98 -1.59
N ILE A 69 -4.23 -0.31 -1.32
CA ILE A 69 -3.33 -0.77 -0.26
C ILE A 69 -2.43 -1.87 -0.80
N PHE A 70 -1.14 -1.80 -0.43
CA PHE A 70 -0.18 -2.88 -0.62
C PHE A 70 0.01 -3.60 0.72
N PRO A 71 -0.66 -4.77 0.91
CA PRO A 71 -0.77 -5.40 2.23
C PRO A 71 0.53 -6.00 2.75
N GLU A 72 1.51 -6.24 1.88
CA GLU A 72 2.86 -6.70 2.23
C GLU A 72 3.65 -5.64 3.00
N GLY A 73 3.34 -4.36 2.77
CA GLY A 73 3.97 -3.22 3.43
C GLY A 73 5.44 -2.97 3.05
N ALA A 74 5.97 -3.75 2.12
CA ALA A 74 7.31 -3.60 1.55
C ALA A 74 7.33 -4.16 0.13
N GLU A 75 8.33 -3.77 -0.66
CA GLU A 75 8.59 -4.37 -1.95
C GLU A 75 9.15 -5.78 -1.78
N THR A 76 8.75 -6.70 -2.66
CA THR A 76 9.31 -8.06 -2.70
C THR A 76 10.82 -8.04 -2.97
N LYS A 77 11.54 -8.99 -2.36
CA LYS A 77 12.99 -9.17 -2.54
C LYS A 77 13.33 -10.31 -3.49
N ASP A 78 12.41 -11.21 -3.70
CA ASP A 78 12.56 -12.48 -4.42
C ASP A 78 11.52 -12.67 -5.54
N GLY A 79 10.59 -11.73 -5.68
CA GLY A 79 9.48 -11.81 -6.64
C GLY A 79 8.23 -12.49 -6.10
N GLU A 80 8.32 -13.09 -4.91
CA GLU A 80 7.21 -13.78 -4.27
C GLU A 80 6.36 -12.84 -3.42
N ILE A 81 5.08 -13.18 -3.26
CA ILE A 81 4.16 -12.45 -2.38
C ILE A 81 4.60 -12.66 -0.94
N GLN A 82 4.94 -11.58 -0.26
CA GLN A 82 5.30 -11.63 1.15
C GLN A 82 4.05 -11.73 2.04
N PRO A 83 4.19 -12.27 3.27
CA PRO A 83 3.08 -12.36 4.20
C PRO A 83 2.43 -10.98 4.45
N PHE A 84 1.10 -10.96 4.46
CA PHE A 84 0.34 -9.74 4.67
C PHE A 84 0.48 -9.24 6.11
N LYS A 85 0.54 -7.93 6.25
CA LYS A 85 0.53 -7.29 7.58
C LYS A 85 -0.87 -7.36 8.18
N ALA A 86 -0.94 -7.65 9.49
CA ALA A 86 -2.20 -7.75 10.22
C ALA A 86 -3.09 -6.50 10.13
N GLY A 87 -2.50 -5.34 9.81
CA GLY A 87 -3.21 -4.09 9.61
C GLY A 87 -4.24 -4.12 8.49
N ILE A 88 -4.10 -4.99 7.48
CA ILE A 88 -5.10 -5.11 6.42
C ILE A 88 -6.40 -5.73 6.95
N GLY A 89 -6.30 -6.78 7.75
CA GLY A 89 -7.48 -7.43 8.35
C GLY A 89 -8.21 -6.49 9.32
N LEU A 90 -7.46 -5.75 10.14
CA LEU A 90 -8.05 -4.72 11.02
C LEU A 90 -8.76 -3.63 10.23
N LEU A 91 -8.11 -3.08 9.21
CA LEU A 91 -8.69 -1.99 8.43
C LEU A 91 -9.95 -2.43 7.68
N THR A 92 -9.92 -3.59 7.04
CA THR A 92 -11.07 -4.09 6.28
C THR A 92 -12.23 -4.47 7.17
N SER A 93 -11.98 -5.00 8.39
CA SER A 93 -13.05 -5.27 9.37
C SER A 93 -13.74 -4.00 9.87
N GLU A 94 -12.99 -2.90 10.00
CA GLU A 94 -13.53 -1.61 10.43
C GLU A 94 -14.30 -0.87 9.34
N LEU A 95 -13.84 -0.96 8.08
CA LEU A 95 -14.43 -0.22 6.97
C LEU A 95 -15.70 -0.88 6.40
N ASP A 96 -15.88 -2.18 6.58
CA ASP A 96 -17.03 -2.96 6.08
C ASP A 96 -17.34 -2.72 4.59
N ILE A 97 -16.30 -2.74 3.77
CA ILE A 97 -16.37 -2.49 2.32
C ILE A 97 -15.84 -3.70 1.53
N PRO A 98 -16.32 -3.91 0.29
CA PRO A 98 -15.78 -4.95 -0.58
C PRO A 98 -14.29 -4.73 -0.87
N VAL A 99 -13.52 -5.81 -0.93
CA VAL A 99 -12.11 -5.80 -1.29
C VAL A 99 -11.93 -6.45 -2.65
N VAL A 100 -11.32 -5.73 -3.58
CA VAL A 100 -10.95 -6.26 -4.90
C VAL A 100 -9.47 -6.61 -4.88
N PRO A 101 -9.09 -7.90 -4.94
CA PRO A 101 -7.69 -8.29 -5.02
C PRO A 101 -7.13 -7.98 -6.41
N ILE A 102 -5.94 -7.38 -6.45
CA ILE A 102 -5.26 -6.99 -7.69
C ILE A 102 -3.83 -7.51 -7.64
N MET A 103 -3.48 -8.36 -8.60
CA MET A 103 -2.13 -8.91 -8.74
C MET A 103 -1.35 -8.17 -9.82
N LEU A 104 -0.14 -7.73 -9.48
CA LEU A 104 0.83 -7.14 -10.40
C LEU A 104 1.99 -8.11 -10.61
N ARG A 105 2.24 -8.53 -11.86
CA ARG A 105 3.37 -9.41 -12.22
C ARG A 105 4.32 -8.70 -13.17
N GLY A 106 5.59 -9.09 -13.16
CA GLY A 106 6.62 -8.56 -14.05
C GLY A 106 7.37 -7.34 -13.53
N LEU A 107 6.94 -6.74 -12.40
CA LEU A 107 7.60 -5.56 -11.82
C LEU A 107 8.94 -5.90 -11.15
N PHE A 108 9.05 -7.10 -10.57
CA PHE A 108 10.27 -7.55 -9.91
C PHE A 108 11.40 -7.73 -10.93
N GLU A 109 11.11 -8.35 -12.06
CA GLU A 109 12.03 -8.57 -13.16
C GLU A 109 12.51 -7.24 -13.77
N LEU A 110 11.61 -6.26 -13.88
CA LEU A 110 11.97 -4.90 -14.30
C LEU A 110 12.98 -4.26 -13.36
N LYS A 111 12.79 -4.42 -12.04
CA LYS A 111 13.66 -3.83 -11.02
C LYS A 111 15.04 -4.47 -10.95
N GLN A 112 15.14 -5.78 -11.11
CA GLN A 112 16.42 -6.51 -11.09
C GLN A 112 17.36 -6.13 -12.23
N ARG A 113 16.81 -5.59 -13.30
CA ARG A 113 17.59 -5.21 -14.49
C ARG A 113 18.22 -3.82 -14.32
N HIS A 114 19.01 -3.57 -13.30
CA HIS A 114 19.79 -2.34 -13.03
C HIS A 114 20.70 -1.89 -14.20
N GLN A 115 20.22 -1.95 -15.42
CA GLN A 115 20.92 -1.48 -16.60
C GLN A 115 20.33 -0.12 -17.00
N TYR A 116 21.20 0.79 -17.43
CA TYR A 116 20.86 2.15 -17.91
C TYR A 116 19.85 2.16 -19.07
N PHE A 117 19.59 1.01 -19.68
CA PHE A 117 18.58 0.80 -20.71
C PHE A 117 17.57 -0.23 -20.23
N VAL A 118 16.35 0.20 -19.97
CA VAL A 118 15.22 -0.67 -19.64
C VAL A 118 14.90 -1.52 -20.87
N ARG A 119 15.16 -2.83 -20.80
CA ARG A 119 14.65 -3.74 -21.83
C ARG A 119 13.14 -3.88 -21.66
N PRO A 120 12.37 -3.97 -22.76
CA PRO A 120 10.94 -4.23 -22.67
C PRO A 120 10.67 -5.44 -21.78
N ALA A 121 9.83 -5.30 -20.80
CA ALA A 121 9.35 -6.38 -19.96
C ALA A 121 7.82 -6.34 -19.96
N THR A 122 7.20 -7.52 -19.95
CA THR A 122 5.75 -7.63 -19.87
C THR A 122 5.32 -7.43 -18.41
N VAL A 123 4.50 -6.42 -18.17
CA VAL A 123 3.82 -6.24 -16.89
C VAL A 123 2.37 -6.63 -17.09
N SER A 124 1.85 -7.49 -16.24
CA SER A 124 0.44 -7.87 -16.24
C SER A 124 -0.26 -7.45 -14.96
N VAL A 125 -1.53 -7.11 -15.10
CA VAL A 125 -2.44 -6.77 -14.00
C VAL A 125 -3.62 -7.72 -14.06
N SER A 126 -3.83 -8.50 -13.01
CA SER A 126 -4.99 -9.40 -12.87
C SER A 126 -5.90 -8.87 -11.77
N PHE A 127 -7.19 -8.88 -12.02
CA PHE A 127 -8.22 -8.49 -11.06
C PHE A 127 -9.00 -9.75 -10.65
N GLY A 128 -9.15 -9.96 -9.36
CA GLY A 128 -10.07 -10.98 -8.84
C GLY A 128 -11.45 -10.39 -8.60
N ASP A 129 -12.38 -11.27 -8.25
CA ASP A 129 -13.74 -10.89 -7.88
C ASP A 129 -13.78 -10.10 -6.57
N PRO A 130 -14.73 -9.17 -6.41
CA PRO A 130 -14.93 -8.48 -5.14
C PRO A 130 -15.27 -9.44 -4.01
N ILE A 131 -14.53 -9.35 -2.91
CA ILE A 131 -14.71 -10.16 -1.71
C ILE A 131 -15.49 -9.33 -0.68
N ASN A 132 -16.65 -9.85 -0.28
CA ASN A 132 -17.39 -9.34 0.87
C ASN A 132 -16.97 -10.12 2.11
N LEU A 133 -16.39 -9.43 3.08
CA LEU A 133 -15.90 -10.03 4.31
C LEU A 133 -17.04 -10.11 5.35
N SER A 134 -17.11 -11.22 6.08
CA SER A 134 -18.09 -11.36 7.15
C SER A 134 -17.64 -10.61 8.41
N ARG A 135 -18.56 -9.93 9.08
CA ARG A 135 -18.32 -9.29 10.38
C ARG A 135 -18.00 -10.27 11.50
N GLU A 136 -18.29 -11.56 11.27
CA GLU A 136 -17.98 -12.63 12.23
C GLU A 136 -16.53 -13.09 12.17
N GLN A 137 -15.83 -12.76 11.08
CA GLN A 137 -14.41 -13.12 10.89
C GLN A 137 -13.52 -12.25 11.75
N THR A 138 -12.55 -12.87 12.39
CA THR A 138 -11.49 -12.12 13.08
C THR A 138 -10.57 -11.42 12.08
N PRO A 139 -9.90 -10.32 12.45
CA PRO A 139 -8.92 -9.64 11.58
C PRO A 139 -7.80 -10.57 11.06
N ALA A 140 -7.42 -11.57 11.84
CA ALA A 140 -6.42 -12.56 11.44
C ALA A 140 -6.94 -13.50 10.35
N GLU A 141 -8.17 -13.95 10.46
CA GLU A 141 -8.84 -14.76 9.45
C GLU A 141 -9.04 -13.99 8.14
N ILE A 142 -9.45 -12.72 8.24
CA ILE A 142 -9.56 -11.82 7.09
C ILE A 142 -8.21 -11.67 6.39
N THR A 143 -7.14 -11.37 7.15
CA THR A 143 -5.79 -11.23 6.59
C THR A 143 -5.38 -12.48 5.82
N ARG A 144 -5.59 -13.66 6.42
CA ARG A 144 -5.26 -14.94 5.80
C ARG A 144 -6.11 -15.22 4.56
N HIS A 145 -7.39 -14.94 4.61
CA HIS A 145 -8.30 -15.10 3.47
C HIS A 145 -7.85 -14.26 2.29
N LEU A 146 -7.58 -12.96 2.49
CA LEU A 146 -7.11 -12.05 1.46
C LEU A 146 -5.76 -12.49 0.87
N GLU A 147 -4.82 -12.96 1.71
CA GLU A 147 -3.52 -13.45 1.26
C GLU A 147 -3.66 -14.70 0.37
N LEU A 148 -4.47 -15.68 0.78
CA LEU A 148 -4.70 -16.89 0.00
C LEU A 148 -5.40 -16.59 -1.33
N THR A 149 -6.39 -15.71 -1.32
CA THR A 149 -7.10 -15.30 -2.54
C THR A 149 -6.15 -14.60 -3.52
N LEU A 150 -5.29 -13.69 -3.04
CA LEU A 150 -4.34 -13.03 -3.92
C LEU A 150 -3.32 -14.01 -4.52
N LYS A 151 -2.85 -14.99 -3.73
CA LYS A 151 -1.92 -16.03 -4.22
C LYS A 151 -2.55 -16.97 -5.26
N SER A 152 -3.86 -17.06 -5.33
CA SER A 152 -4.58 -17.90 -6.29
C SER A 152 -4.87 -17.19 -7.63
N LEU A 153 -4.63 -15.89 -7.74
CA LEU A 153 -4.76 -15.10 -8.97
C LEU A 153 -3.54 -15.27 -9.88
#